data_3528fd0c4deee7702076c882056da892
#
_entry.id   3528fd0c4deee7702076c882056da892
#
_cell.length_a   1.000
_cell.length_b   1.000
_cell.length_c   1.000
_cell.angle_alpha   90.00
_cell.angle_beta   90.00
_cell.angle_gamma   90.00
#
_symmetry.space_group_name_H-M   'P 1'
#
loop_
_entity.id
_entity.type
_entity.pdbx_description
1 polymer ?
#
loop_
_entity_poly.entity_id
_entity_poly.type
_entity_poly.pdbx_seq_one_letter_code
_entity_poly.pdbx_strand_id
1 'polypeptide(L)'
;TMSSFDDKAATWDDEAKIERARAVADAIAGAVPLEPSMRLFEYGAGTGLVAEQLASRVGPITLADPSAGMREVASEKVAAGSLPPTTRVWGTDLATDGVPEDRFELIVTVMTLHHIADLPPVLAAFAEMLTDEGRLCIVDLEAEDGSFHAGSGHDAGVGHAHDGFEPDQLAARLADAGFTTSVERSIHQVTKDGRAYPLFLAVSVKQP
;
A
#
# COMPACT_ATOMS: atom_id res chain seq x y z
N THR A 1 -8.47 -8.93 -20.21
CA THR A 1 -7.93 -10.04 -19.40
C THR A 1 -8.22 -9.68 -17.96
N MET A 2 -9.05 -10.47 -17.28
CA MET A 2 -9.31 -10.26 -15.85
C MET A 2 -7.99 -10.37 -15.11
N SER A 3 -7.75 -9.46 -14.18
CA SER A 3 -6.58 -9.49 -13.32
C SER A 3 -6.61 -10.76 -12.47
N SER A 4 -5.46 -11.39 -12.20
CA SER A 4 -5.38 -12.52 -11.27
C SER A 4 -5.85 -12.18 -9.86
N PHE A 5 -5.96 -10.91 -9.53
CA PHE A 5 -6.53 -10.41 -8.28
C PHE A 5 -8.06 -10.39 -8.28
N ASP A 6 -8.71 -10.21 -9.44
CA ASP A 6 -10.17 -10.21 -9.53
C ASP A 6 -10.77 -11.54 -9.04
N ASP A 7 -10.16 -12.67 -9.45
CA ASP A 7 -10.61 -14.00 -9.07
C ASP A 7 -10.44 -14.32 -7.57
N LYS A 8 -9.56 -13.58 -6.89
CA LYS A 8 -9.16 -13.81 -5.48
C LYS A 8 -9.85 -12.84 -4.52
N ALA A 9 -10.45 -11.78 -5.02
CA ALA A 9 -10.96 -10.67 -4.19
C ALA A 9 -12.00 -11.14 -3.14
N ALA A 10 -12.94 -12.00 -3.52
CA ALA A 10 -14.01 -12.46 -2.63
C ALA A 10 -13.51 -13.25 -1.40
N THR A 11 -12.33 -13.82 -1.45
CA THR A 11 -11.71 -14.60 -0.36
C THR A 11 -10.39 -14.01 0.10
N TRP A 12 -10.13 -12.74 -0.26
CA TRP A 12 -8.87 -12.09 0.03
C TRP A 12 -8.64 -11.85 1.52
N ASP A 13 -9.67 -11.48 2.25
CA ASP A 13 -9.61 -11.08 3.66
C ASP A 13 -9.55 -12.29 4.59
N ASP A 14 -8.43 -13.01 4.56
CA ASP A 14 -8.14 -14.06 5.53
C ASP A 14 -7.54 -13.49 6.84
N GLU A 15 -7.52 -14.31 7.89
CA GLU A 15 -7.05 -13.92 9.22
C GLU A 15 -5.61 -13.40 9.22
N ALA A 16 -4.73 -14.01 8.43
CA ALA A 16 -3.33 -13.61 8.33
C ALA A 16 -3.17 -12.22 7.69
N LYS A 17 -3.98 -11.89 6.67
CA LYS A 17 -3.96 -10.56 6.04
C LYS A 17 -4.58 -9.49 6.93
N ILE A 18 -5.63 -9.83 7.68
CA ILE A 18 -6.22 -8.93 8.69
C ILE A 18 -5.21 -8.63 9.79
N GLU A 19 -4.50 -9.63 10.30
CA GLU A 19 -3.45 -9.45 11.30
C GLU A 19 -2.30 -8.59 10.76
N ARG A 20 -1.85 -8.86 9.54
CA ARG A 20 -0.84 -8.04 8.85
C ARG A 20 -1.30 -6.60 8.72
N ALA A 21 -2.53 -6.35 8.27
CA ALA A 21 -3.06 -5.00 8.12
C ALA A 21 -3.09 -4.24 9.44
N ARG A 22 -3.43 -4.91 10.54
CA ARG A 22 -3.39 -4.34 11.89
C ARG A 22 -1.96 -3.98 12.30
N ALA A 23 -1.02 -4.90 12.15
CA ALA A 23 0.39 -4.67 12.48
C ALA A 23 0.99 -3.51 11.66
N VAL A 24 0.68 -3.44 10.37
CA VAL A 24 1.09 -2.34 9.48
C VAL A 24 0.48 -1.01 9.93
N ALA A 25 -0.81 -0.97 10.22
CA ALA A 25 -1.48 0.25 10.68
C ALA A 25 -0.91 0.75 12.02
N ASP A 26 -0.57 -0.17 12.93
CA ASP A 26 0.06 0.18 14.22
C ASP A 26 1.50 0.70 14.01
N ALA A 27 2.27 0.12 13.11
CA ALA A 27 3.61 0.62 12.75
C ALA A 27 3.52 2.03 12.14
N ILE A 28 2.60 2.28 11.21
CA ILE A 28 2.38 3.60 10.63
C ILE A 28 1.99 4.60 11.71
N ALA A 29 1.06 4.27 12.60
CA ALA A 29 0.62 5.14 13.68
C ALA A 29 1.69 5.40 14.75
N GLY A 30 2.66 4.49 14.90
CA GLY A 30 3.84 4.69 15.74
C GLY A 30 4.86 5.63 15.13
N ALA A 31 4.96 5.66 13.79
CA ALA A 31 5.94 6.45 13.05
C ALA A 31 5.42 7.83 12.58
N VAL A 32 4.11 7.98 12.43
CA VAL A 32 3.46 9.19 11.90
C VAL A 32 2.40 9.67 12.89
N PRO A 33 2.42 10.95 13.29
CA PRO A 33 1.35 11.54 14.09
C PRO A 33 0.08 11.67 13.24
N LEU A 34 -0.80 10.68 13.33
CA LEU A 34 -2.06 10.65 12.58
C LEU A 34 -3.10 11.59 13.19
N GLU A 35 -3.83 12.30 12.33
CA GLU A 35 -4.88 13.24 12.73
C GLU A 35 -6.17 13.02 11.92
N PRO A 36 -7.37 13.21 12.52
CA PRO A 36 -8.64 13.04 11.82
C PRO A 36 -8.86 14.01 10.64
N SER A 37 -8.05 15.04 10.51
CA SER A 37 -8.05 15.98 9.38
C SER A 37 -7.26 15.49 8.17
N MET A 38 -6.38 14.50 8.34
CA MET A 38 -5.54 13.98 7.25
C MET A 38 -6.36 13.22 6.23
N ARG A 39 -6.32 13.65 4.98
CA ARG A 39 -6.85 12.88 3.84
C ARG A 39 -5.88 11.75 3.53
N LEU A 40 -6.39 10.51 3.63
CA LEU A 40 -5.64 9.31 3.30
C LEU A 40 -5.87 8.92 1.83
N PHE A 41 -4.81 8.65 1.11
CA PHE A 41 -4.81 7.93 -0.16
C PHE A 41 -4.07 6.60 0.02
N GLU A 42 -4.74 5.48 -0.19
CA GLU A 42 -4.12 4.16 -0.21
C GLU A 42 -4.03 3.65 -1.65
N TYR A 43 -2.80 3.44 -2.14
CA TYR A 43 -2.51 2.96 -3.49
C TYR A 43 -2.21 1.46 -3.50
N GLY A 44 -2.86 0.73 -4.39
CA GLY A 44 -2.89 -0.73 -4.36
C GLY A 44 -3.66 -1.24 -3.13
N ALA A 45 -4.78 -0.59 -2.83
CA ALA A 45 -5.51 -0.79 -1.58
C ALA A 45 -6.14 -2.19 -1.44
N GLY A 46 -6.25 -2.94 -2.54
CA GLY A 46 -6.96 -4.22 -2.53
C GLY A 46 -8.38 -4.03 -2.03
N THR A 47 -8.75 -4.80 -1.02
CA THR A 47 -10.06 -4.73 -0.36
C THR A 47 -10.15 -3.64 0.72
N GLY A 48 -9.09 -2.82 0.91
CA GLY A 48 -9.05 -1.73 1.88
C GLY A 48 -8.77 -2.14 3.33
N LEU A 49 -8.12 -3.27 3.57
CA LEU A 49 -7.85 -3.78 4.92
C LEU A 49 -7.03 -2.81 5.79
N VAL A 50 -6.01 -2.15 5.22
CA VAL A 50 -5.15 -1.22 5.99
C VAL A 50 -5.92 0.07 6.27
N ALA A 51 -6.61 0.63 5.27
CA ALA A 51 -7.46 1.80 5.48
C ALA A 51 -8.54 1.55 6.54
N GLU A 52 -9.11 0.35 6.60
CA GLU A 52 -10.09 -0.05 7.63
C GLU A 52 -9.50 0.05 9.03
N GLN A 53 -8.24 -0.36 9.22
CA GLN A 53 -7.53 -0.23 10.50
C GLN A 53 -7.15 1.23 10.85
N LEU A 54 -6.94 2.07 9.84
CA LEU A 54 -6.57 3.49 10.02
C LEU A 54 -7.80 4.42 10.14
N ALA A 55 -9.00 3.96 9.75
CA ALA A 55 -10.19 4.79 9.56
C ALA A 55 -10.63 5.60 10.79
N SER A 56 -10.32 5.13 12.01
CA SER A 56 -10.62 5.88 13.25
C SER A 56 -9.59 6.97 13.58
N ARG A 57 -8.46 7.01 12.87
CA ARG A 57 -7.31 7.89 13.16
C ARG A 57 -7.10 8.96 12.09
N VAL A 58 -7.70 8.78 10.92
CA VAL A 58 -7.60 9.66 9.76
C VAL A 58 -8.98 9.92 9.16
N GLY A 59 -9.04 10.74 8.16
CA GLY A 59 -10.25 10.88 7.35
C GLY A 59 -9.99 11.88 6.29
N PRO A 60 -10.69 12.26 5.28
CA PRO A 60 -11.43 11.33 4.42
C PRO A 60 -10.49 10.31 3.74
N ILE A 61 -11.02 9.19 3.31
CA ILE A 61 -10.25 8.08 2.72
C ILE A 61 -10.52 7.99 1.22
N THR A 62 -9.46 7.77 0.43
CA THR A 62 -9.53 7.40 -0.98
C THR A 62 -8.69 6.15 -1.19
N LEU A 63 -9.32 5.09 -1.69
CA LEU A 63 -8.68 3.82 -2.05
C LEU A 63 -8.49 3.78 -3.56
N ALA A 64 -7.34 3.35 -4.03
CA ALA A 64 -7.09 3.12 -5.45
C ALA A 64 -6.54 1.72 -5.67
N ASP A 65 -7.17 0.98 -6.58
CA ASP A 65 -6.70 -0.35 -6.99
C ASP A 65 -7.09 -0.61 -8.45
N PRO A 66 -6.19 -1.09 -9.31
CA PRO A 66 -6.52 -1.41 -10.69
C PRO A 66 -7.46 -2.62 -10.84
N SER A 67 -7.51 -3.54 -9.85
CA SER A 67 -8.39 -4.71 -9.87
C SER A 67 -9.84 -4.33 -9.62
N ALA A 68 -10.73 -4.64 -10.56
CA ALA A 68 -12.16 -4.37 -10.44
C ALA A 68 -12.78 -5.19 -9.29
N GLY A 69 -12.38 -6.45 -9.13
CA GLY A 69 -12.87 -7.31 -8.06
C GLY A 69 -12.48 -6.79 -6.67
N MET A 70 -11.23 -6.30 -6.50
CA MET A 70 -10.81 -5.68 -5.25
C MET A 70 -11.64 -4.44 -4.91
N ARG A 71 -11.88 -3.56 -5.90
CA ARG A 71 -12.70 -2.37 -5.71
C ARG A 71 -14.17 -2.69 -5.39
N GLU A 72 -14.71 -3.78 -5.93
CA GLU A 72 -16.07 -4.25 -5.61
C GLU A 72 -16.16 -4.59 -4.13
N VAL A 73 -15.24 -5.43 -3.61
CA VAL A 73 -15.19 -5.78 -2.17
C VAL A 73 -14.98 -4.55 -1.29
N ALA A 74 -14.07 -3.63 -1.67
CA ALA A 74 -13.89 -2.38 -0.93
C ALA A 74 -15.17 -1.54 -0.91
N SER A 75 -15.90 -1.45 -2.03
CA SER A 75 -17.18 -0.73 -2.11
C SER A 75 -18.28 -1.39 -1.27
N GLU A 76 -18.30 -2.72 -1.21
CA GLU A 76 -19.20 -3.46 -0.30
C GLU A 76 -18.91 -3.14 1.16
N LYS A 77 -17.63 -3.01 1.56
CA LYS A 77 -17.23 -2.60 2.92
C LYS A 77 -17.70 -1.18 3.24
N VAL A 78 -17.64 -0.25 2.29
CA VAL A 78 -18.21 1.09 2.45
C VAL A 78 -19.72 1.00 2.67
N ALA A 79 -20.43 0.23 1.85
CA ALA A 79 -21.87 0.05 1.97
C ALA A 79 -22.27 -0.64 3.27
N ALA A 80 -21.46 -1.58 3.77
CA ALA A 80 -21.69 -2.31 5.03
C ALA A 80 -21.27 -1.49 6.28
N GLY A 81 -20.56 -0.37 6.12
CA GLY A 81 -20.12 0.49 7.22
C GLY A 81 -18.81 0.04 7.89
N SER A 82 -18.08 -0.92 7.31
CA SER A 82 -16.73 -1.30 7.76
C SER A 82 -15.69 -0.22 7.40
N LEU A 83 -15.95 0.52 6.32
CA LEU A 83 -15.22 1.72 5.94
C LEU A 83 -16.17 2.93 6.06
N PRO A 84 -15.63 4.14 6.32
CA PRO A 84 -16.44 5.35 6.39
C PRO A 84 -17.29 5.56 5.12
N PRO A 85 -18.54 6.03 5.22
CA PRO A 85 -19.43 6.18 4.06
C PRO A 85 -18.94 7.24 3.05
N THR A 86 -17.99 8.09 3.46
CA THR A 86 -17.34 9.10 2.60
C THR A 86 -16.12 8.54 1.86
N THR A 87 -15.76 7.27 2.04
CA THR A 87 -14.63 6.64 1.36
C THR A 87 -14.87 6.59 -0.14
N ARG A 88 -13.90 7.08 -0.91
CA ARG A 88 -13.88 7.00 -2.38
C ARG A 88 -13.10 5.78 -2.81
N VAL A 89 -13.57 5.09 -3.85
CA VAL A 89 -12.90 3.93 -4.44
C VAL A 89 -12.60 4.22 -5.91
N TRP A 90 -11.32 4.27 -6.28
CA TRP A 90 -10.84 4.61 -7.61
C TRP A 90 -10.23 3.40 -8.33
N GLY A 91 -10.34 3.40 -9.67
CA GLY A 91 -9.67 2.41 -10.53
C GLY A 91 -8.33 2.91 -11.09
N THR A 92 -7.75 3.96 -10.50
CA THR A 92 -6.56 4.62 -11.02
C THR A 92 -5.31 3.77 -10.87
N ASP A 93 -4.58 3.61 -11.96
CA ASP A 93 -3.23 3.07 -12.01
C ASP A 93 -2.24 4.23 -12.28
N LEU A 94 -1.48 4.63 -11.26
CA LEU A 94 -0.53 5.74 -11.36
C LEU A 94 0.64 5.46 -12.33
N ALA A 95 0.85 4.20 -12.72
CA ALA A 95 1.85 3.86 -13.72
C ALA A 95 1.40 4.21 -15.16
N THR A 96 0.08 4.30 -15.42
CA THR A 96 -0.50 4.44 -16.77
C THR A 96 -1.49 5.57 -16.95
N ASP A 97 -2.26 5.94 -15.91
CA ASP A 97 -3.43 6.83 -16.05
C ASP A 97 -3.09 8.32 -15.80
N GLY A 98 -1.85 8.60 -15.39
CA GLY A 98 -1.43 9.95 -15.01
C GLY A 98 -1.74 10.29 -13.55
N VAL A 99 -1.41 11.52 -13.15
CA VAL A 99 -1.49 11.97 -11.76
C VAL A 99 -2.81 12.68 -11.50
N PRO A 100 -3.62 12.24 -10.52
CA PRO A 100 -4.84 12.95 -10.09
C PRO A 100 -4.52 14.35 -9.53
N GLU A 101 -5.49 15.27 -9.68
CA GLU A 101 -5.37 16.64 -9.14
C GLU A 101 -5.54 16.71 -7.60
N ASP A 102 -6.10 15.66 -7.01
CA ASP A 102 -6.31 15.58 -5.55
C ASP A 102 -4.97 15.59 -4.80
N ARG A 103 -5.00 16.16 -3.60
CA ARG A 103 -3.83 16.23 -2.69
C ARG A 103 -4.16 15.59 -1.36
N PHE A 104 -3.15 14.94 -0.74
CA PHE A 104 -3.32 14.12 0.45
C PHE A 104 -2.24 14.44 1.49
N GLU A 105 -2.59 14.40 2.75
CA GLU A 105 -1.67 14.54 3.87
C GLU A 105 -1.00 13.21 4.23
N LEU A 106 -1.64 12.08 3.87
CA LEU A 106 -1.12 10.75 4.07
C LEU A 106 -1.32 9.91 2.81
N ILE A 107 -0.22 9.41 2.25
CA ILE A 107 -0.24 8.39 1.20
C ILE A 107 0.31 7.09 1.78
N VAL A 108 -0.39 6.00 1.58
CA VAL A 108 -0.01 4.66 2.05
C VAL A 108 -0.02 3.70 0.86
N THR A 109 0.97 2.84 0.78
CA THR A 109 0.99 1.70 -0.15
C THR A 109 1.61 0.50 0.56
N VAL A 110 0.94 -0.65 0.48
CA VAL A 110 1.29 -1.84 1.25
C VAL A 110 1.30 -3.06 0.36
N MET A 111 2.43 -3.75 0.26
CA MET A 111 2.58 -4.97 -0.53
C MET A 111 2.16 -4.78 -2.01
N THR A 112 2.50 -3.64 -2.59
CA THR A 112 2.05 -3.23 -3.93
C THR A 112 3.21 -2.93 -4.87
N LEU A 113 4.23 -2.22 -4.40
CA LEU A 113 5.30 -1.71 -5.27
C LEU A 113 6.10 -2.83 -5.92
N HIS A 114 6.23 -3.99 -5.27
CA HIS A 114 6.93 -5.14 -5.86
C HIS A 114 6.23 -5.74 -7.09
N HIS A 115 4.96 -5.38 -7.36
CA HIS A 115 4.24 -5.73 -8.59
C HIS A 115 4.49 -4.74 -9.75
N ILE A 116 5.03 -3.56 -9.49
CA ILE A 116 5.16 -2.46 -10.44
C ILE A 116 6.54 -2.48 -11.08
N ALA A 117 6.61 -2.71 -12.38
CA ALA A 117 7.88 -2.81 -13.10
C ALA A 117 8.61 -1.46 -13.21
N ASP A 118 7.88 -0.38 -13.48
CA ASP A 118 8.42 0.98 -13.65
C ASP A 118 7.99 1.86 -12.48
N LEU A 119 8.83 1.93 -11.43
CA LEU A 119 8.57 2.68 -10.21
C LEU A 119 8.68 4.22 -10.36
N PRO A 120 9.63 4.78 -11.11
CA PRO A 120 9.83 6.24 -11.17
C PRO A 120 8.57 7.05 -11.43
N PRO A 121 7.67 6.72 -12.39
CA PRO A 121 6.41 7.45 -12.59
C PRO A 121 5.50 7.43 -11.36
N VAL A 122 5.41 6.29 -10.68
CA VAL A 122 4.57 6.13 -9.49
C VAL A 122 5.12 6.93 -8.31
N LEU A 123 6.44 6.91 -8.09
CA LEU A 123 7.09 7.70 -7.04
C LEU A 123 6.96 9.20 -7.30
N ALA A 124 7.08 9.63 -8.55
CA ALA A 124 6.85 11.03 -8.94
C ALA A 124 5.39 11.44 -8.73
N ALA A 125 4.43 10.56 -9.05
CA ALA A 125 3.00 10.80 -8.79
C ALA A 125 2.73 10.96 -7.28
N PHE A 126 3.33 10.14 -6.43
CA PHE A 126 3.23 10.31 -4.98
C PHE A 126 3.78 11.66 -4.52
N ALA A 127 4.93 12.11 -5.06
CA ALA A 127 5.49 13.42 -4.74
C ALA A 127 4.56 14.57 -5.15
N GLU A 128 3.89 14.45 -6.31
CA GLU A 128 2.94 15.46 -6.76
C GLU A 128 1.65 15.47 -5.92
N MET A 129 1.10 14.29 -5.61
CA MET A 129 -0.17 14.16 -4.87
C MET A 129 -0.03 14.46 -3.38
N LEU A 130 1.16 14.33 -2.80
CA LEU A 130 1.40 14.60 -1.39
C LEU A 130 1.42 16.10 -1.12
N THR A 131 0.81 16.56 -0.03
CA THR A 131 0.97 17.92 0.46
C THR A 131 2.40 18.15 0.98
N ASP A 132 2.84 19.41 1.13
CA ASP A 132 4.22 19.72 1.51
C ASP A 132 4.59 19.17 2.90
N GLU A 133 3.64 19.14 3.84
CA GLU A 133 3.83 18.57 5.17
C GLU A 133 3.36 17.10 5.28
N GLY A 134 2.92 16.52 4.16
CA GLY A 134 2.39 15.17 4.11
C GLY A 134 3.42 14.08 4.36
N ARG A 135 2.93 12.86 4.55
CA ARG A 135 3.74 11.65 4.76
C ARG A 135 3.38 10.60 3.73
N LEU A 136 4.42 10.02 3.13
CA LEU A 136 4.30 8.83 2.31
C LEU A 136 4.80 7.64 3.13
N CYS A 137 3.95 6.63 3.33
CA CYS A 137 4.27 5.38 4.02
C CYS A 137 4.27 4.23 3.02
N ILE A 138 5.40 3.59 2.85
CA ILE A 138 5.57 2.41 1.99
C ILE A 138 5.89 1.22 2.89
N VAL A 139 5.06 0.18 2.83
CA VAL A 139 5.34 -1.12 3.46
C VAL A 139 5.43 -2.17 2.36
N ASP A 140 6.56 -2.86 2.31
CA ASP A 140 6.78 -3.91 1.32
C ASP A 140 7.75 -4.97 1.85
N LEU A 141 7.96 -6.02 1.07
CA LEU A 141 8.91 -7.09 1.35
C LEU A 141 10.34 -6.56 1.37
N GLU A 142 11.11 -6.92 2.40
CA GLU A 142 12.56 -6.86 2.30
C GLU A 142 13.03 -7.81 1.19
N ALA A 143 14.16 -7.48 0.54
CA ALA A 143 14.67 -8.27 -0.59
C ALA A 143 14.79 -9.76 -0.25
N GLU A 144 14.30 -10.59 -1.14
CA GLU A 144 14.26 -12.04 -0.97
C GLU A 144 14.71 -12.75 -2.28
N ASP A 145 14.68 -14.05 -2.35
CA ASP A 145 15.25 -14.86 -3.43
C ASP A 145 14.23 -15.30 -4.51
N GLY A 146 13.08 -14.63 -4.63
CA GLY A 146 11.98 -14.96 -5.55
C GLY A 146 11.05 -16.05 -5.03
N SER A 147 11.30 -16.59 -3.84
CA SER A 147 10.50 -17.69 -3.30
C SER A 147 9.13 -17.26 -2.78
N PHE A 148 8.94 -15.98 -2.46
CA PHE A 148 7.66 -15.48 -1.97
C PHE A 148 6.51 -15.72 -2.97
N HIS A 149 6.73 -15.48 -4.25
CA HIS A 149 5.71 -15.67 -5.30
C HIS A 149 5.73 -17.07 -5.94
N ALA A 150 6.80 -17.85 -5.74
CA ALA A 150 6.93 -19.19 -6.27
C ALA A 150 6.14 -20.26 -5.51
N GLY A 151 5.77 -19.97 -4.24
CA GLY A 151 5.10 -20.92 -3.35
C GLY A 151 3.58 -21.04 -3.57
N SER A 152 2.90 -21.62 -2.59
CA SER A 152 1.43 -21.74 -2.54
C SER A 152 0.77 -20.51 -1.90
N GLY A 153 -0.53 -20.34 -2.07
CA GLY A 153 -1.33 -19.30 -1.44
C GLY A 153 -1.91 -18.27 -2.40
N HIS A 154 -2.53 -17.21 -1.83
CA HIS A 154 -3.23 -16.19 -2.63
C HIS A 154 -2.32 -15.39 -3.55
N ASP A 155 -1.03 -15.25 -3.20
CA ASP A 155 -0.05 -14.54 -4.03
C ASP A 155 0.64 -15.44 -5.06
N ALA A 156 0.38 -16.76 -5.04
CA ALA A 156 0.94 -17.69 -6.00
C ALA A 156 0.40 -17.43 -7.41
N GLY A 157 1.31 -17.32 -8.39
CA GLY A 157 0.96 -17.07 -9.78
C GLY A 157 0.51 -15.64 -10.08
N VAL A 158 0.58 -14.72 -9.12
CA VAL A 158 0.45 -13.29 -9.36
C VAL A 158 1.79 -12.77 -9.91
N GLY A 159 1.73 -12.06 -11.04
CA GLY A 159 2.93 -11.44 -11.60
C GLY A 159 3.53 -10.43 -10.63
N HIS A 160 4.84 -10.50 -10.44
CA HIS A 160 5.62 -9.51 -9.70
C HIS A 160 6.80 -9.04 -10.55
N ALA A 161 7.31 -7.86 -10.25
CA ALA A 161 8.41 -7.24 -10.98
C ALA A 161 9.71 -7.19 -10.15
N HIS A 162 9.56 -7.26 -8.82
CA HIS A 162 10.67 -7.20 -7.87
C HIS A 162 10.52 -8.28 -6.80
N ASP A 163 11.62 -8.91 -6.44
CA ASP A 163 11.71 -9.87 -5.33
C ASP A 163 11.94 -9.11 -4.00
N GLY A 164 10.98 -8.25 -3.64
CA GLY A 164 11.13 -7.31 -2.54
C GLY A 164 12.11 -6.17 -2.83
N PHE A 165 12.47 -5.43 -1.81
CA PHE A 165 13.37 -4.28 -1.93
C PHE A 165 14.46 -4.31 -0.85
N GLU A 166 15.68 -3.93 -1.24
CA GLU A 166 16.65 -3.44 -0.27
C GLU A 166 16.20 -2.04 0.17
N PRO A 167 15.86 -1.83 1.46
CA PRO A 167 15.24 -0.57 1.90
C PRO A 167 16.09 0.65 1.61
N ASP A 168 17.42 0.54 1.71
CA ASP A 168 18.33 1.65 1.44
C ASP A 168 18.36 2.02 -0.06
N GLN A 169 18.19 1.04 -0.96
CA GLN A 169 18.08 1.28 -2.40
C GLN A 169 16.73 1.92 -2.76
N LEU A 170 15.65 1.51 -2.09
CA LEU A 170 14.35 2.17 -2.26
C LEU A 170 14.41 3.61 -1.75
N ALA A 171 15.04 3.86 -0.60
CA ALA A 171 15.24 5.21 -0.08
C ALA A 171 16.04 6.10 -1.06
N ALA A 172 17.04 5.55 -1.75
CA ALA A 172 17.76 6.29 -2.80
C ALA A 172 16.85 6.64 -4.00
N ARG A 173 16.01 5.71 -4.46
CA ARG A 173 15.02 6.00 -5.52
C ARG A 173 13.98 7.04 -5.10
N LEU A 174 13.58 7.02 -3.83
CA LEU A 174 12.69 8.03 -3.25
C LEU A 174 13.38 9.40 -3.18
N ALA A 175 14.69 9.43 -2.87
CA ALA A 175 15.46 10.68 -2.90
C ALA A 175 15.53 11.29 -4.30
N ASP A 176 15.65 10.47 -5.36
CA ASP A 176 15.60 10.91 -6.74
C ASP A 176 14.20 11.48 -7.11
N ALA A 177 13.14 11.01 -6.45
CA ALA A 177 11.78 11.52 -6.59
C ALA A 177 11.47 12.73 -5.68
N GLY A 178 12.45 13.27 -4.94
CA GLY A 178 12.31 14.45 -4.10
C GLY A 178 11.88 14.18 -2.67
N PHE A 179 12.16 13.00 -2.13
CA PHE A 179 11.83 12.64 -0.75
C PHE A 179 13.07 12.50 0.14
N THR A 180 12.88 12.77 1.42
CA THR A 180 13.77 12.30 2.49
C THR A 180 13.06 11.17 3.22
N THR A 181 13.72 10.02 3.38
CA THR A 181 13.11 8.77 3.84
C THR A 181 13.82 8.24 5.07
N SER A 182 13.04 7.84 6.09
CA SER A 182 13.48 6.99 7.19
C SER A 182 12.90 5.59 7.02
N VAL A 183 13.66 4.56 7.43
CA VAL A 183 13.25 3.17 7.26
C VAL A 183 13.31 2.44 8.59
N GLU A 184 12.24 1.72 8.89
CA GLU A 184 12.16 0.72 9.97
C GLU A 184 12.05 -0.67 9.34
N ARG A 185 13.00 -1.55 9.69
CA ARG A 185 13.04 -2.92 9.17
C ARG A 185 12.24 -3.87 10.04
N SER A 186 11.78 -4.95 9.44
CA SER A 186 11.13 -6.08 10.14
C SER A 186 9.95 -5.67 11.04
N ILE A 187 9.12 -4.73 10.57
CA ILE A 187 7.92 -4.29 11.31
C ILE A 187 6.88 -5.40 11.46
N HIS A 188 6.91 -6.37 10.57
CA HIS A 188 6.07 -7.56 10.54
C HIS A 188 6.74 -8.66 9.72
N GLN A 189 6.27 -9.90 9.86
CA GLN A 189 6.73 -11.03 9.05
C GLN A 189 5.54 -11.76 8.45
N VAL A 190 5.57 -11.94 7.13
CA VAL A 190 4.63 -12.83 6.44
C VAL A 190 5.23 -14.23 6.44
N THR A 191 4.50 -15.21 6.99
CA THR A 191 4.92 -16.61 6.92
C THR A 191 4.23 -17.29 5.76
N LYS A 192 5.01 -17.91 4.87
CA LYS A 192 4.51 -18.64 3.71
C LYS A 192 5.34 -19.91 3.51
N ASP A 193 4.66 -21.05 3.40
CA ASP A 193 5.30 -22.37 3.23
C ASP A 193 6.42 -22.64 4.27
N GLY A 194 6.22 -22.19 5.52
CA GLY A 194 7.16 -22.36 6.63
C GLY A 194 8.35 -21.39 6.62
N ARG A 195 8.42 -20.46 5.68
CA ARG A 195 9.43 -19.41 5.59
C ARG A 195 8.87 -18.06 6.00
N ALA A 196 9.66 -17.29 6.73
CA ALA A 196 9.32 -15.93 7.15
C ALA A 196 9.91 -14.91 6.16
N TYR A 197 9.09 -13.95 5.77
CA TYR A 197 9.43 -12.83 4.87
C TYR A 197 9.20 -11.53 5.62
N PRO A 198 10.27 -10.82 6.02
CA PRO A 198 10.12 -9.58 6.77
C PRO A 198 9.61 -8.45 5.88
N LEU A 199 8.81 -7.56 6.49
CA LEU A 199 8.35 -6.32 5.90
C LEU A 199 9.07 -5.13 6.54
N PHE A 200 9.40 -4.13 5.73
CA PHE A 200 9.88 -2.84 6.21
C PHE A 200 8.79 -1.76 6.11
N LEU A 201 8.94 -0.68 6.87
CA LEU A 201 8.20 0.57 6.71
C LEU A 201 9.18 1.68 6.33
N ALA A 202 8.97 2.30 5.18
CA ALA A 202 9.63 3.53 4.78
C ALA A 202 8.67 4.70 4.94
N VAL A 203 9.07 5.69 5.73
CA VAL A 203 8.33 6.95 5.93
C VAL A 203 9.09 8.06 5.24
N SER A 204 8.44 8.72 4.30
CA SER A 204 9.04 9.75 3.46
C SER A 204 8.32 11.08 3.61
N VAL A 205 9.10 12.15 3.58
CA VAL A 205 8.64 13.55 3.52
C VAL A 205 9.24 14.22 2.29
N LYS A 206 8.56 15.22 1.73
CA LYS A 206 9.14 16.00 0.63
C LYS A 206 10.43 16.69 1.09
N GLN A 207 11.39 16.76 0.19
CA GLN A 207 12.57 17.60 0.39
C GLN A 207 12.16 19.07 0.29
N PRO A 208 12.78 19.95 1.09
CA PRO A 208 12.50 21.39 1.04
C PRO A 208 12.89 22.04 -0.29
#